data_56c9444b2feb21d21b99d0c6b97ec349
#
_entry.id   56c9444b2feb21d21b99d0c6b97ec349
#
_cell.length_a   1.000
_cell.length_b   1.000
_cell.length_c   1.000
_cell.angle_alpha   90.00
_cell.angle_beta   90.00
_cell.angle_gamma   90.00
#
_symmetry.space_group_name_H-M   'P 1'
#
loop_
_entity.id
_entity.type
_entity.pdbx_description
1 polymer ?
#
loop_
_entity_poly.entity_id
_entity_poly.type
_entity_poly.pdbx_seq_one_letter_code
_entity_poly.pdbx_strand_id
1 'polypeptide(L)'
;MASRSARVTAERPFYSRYADAYDLLITDPVEPWVDAVHDRLVQVHESGARLLDAGCGTGRHAAALIAKGHRVDIADGSRELLARAAQRCPTAATFLVDLCAMGLPPVYDAVTCRGVLNDMTTDEERDRAVASLTTCLRPGGLLFLDVREQQASRARADGVSRHVTVDLDGRTRLRFSARTTWHAGLLHVAERYELLVDGRVRQDSTYDFTMRPWSPDELTSTLRRNGMRDIDIRSGVGRRTPDRLFVIASG
;
A
#
# COMPACT_ATOMS: atom_id res chain seq x y z
N MET A 1 2.42 -11.50 -19.48
CA MET A 1 1.20 -10.68 -19.30
C MET A 1 1.37 -9.90 -18.00
N ALA A 2 0.96 -8.61 -17.97
CA ALA A 2 0.92 -7.84 -16.72
C ALA A 2 0.00 -8.52 -15.70
N SER A 3 0.36 -8.47 -14.40
CA SER A 3 -0.50 -8.97 -13.34
C SER A 3 -1.83 -8.19 -13.28
N ARG A 4 -2.83 -8.74 -12.62
CA ARG A 4 -4.09 -8.00 -12.38
C ARG A 4 -3.84 -6.76 -11.53
N SER A 5 -2.97 -6.86 -10.51
CA SER A 5 -2.55 -5.75 -9.69
C SER A 5 -1.92 -4.62 -10.52
N ALA A 6 -1.03 -4.94 -11.46
CA ALA A 6 -0.44 -3.95 -12.37
C ALA A 6 -1.50 -3.25 -13.24
N ARG A 7 -2.55 -3.96 -13.66
CA ARG A 7 -3.68 -3.34 -14.39
C ARG A 7 -4.47 -2.39 -13.52
N VAL A 8 -4.85 -2.82 -12.30
CA VAL A 8 -5.53 -1.94 -11.33
C VAL A 8 -4.71 -0.67 -11.09
N THR A 9 -3.40 -0.81 -10.91
CA THR A 9 -2.50 0.32 -10.69
C THR A 9 -2.49 1.29 -11.87
N ALA A 10 -2.51 0.80 -13.11
CA ALA A 10 -2.48 1.64 -14.31
C ALA A 10 -3.85 2.29 -14.63
N GLU A 11 -4.94 1.58 -14.37
CA GLU A 11 -6.29 1.97 -14.81
C GLU A 11 -7.06 2.76 -13.75
N ARG A 12 -6.80 2.53 -12.46
CA ARG A 12 -7.54 3.17 -11.36
C ARG A 12 -7.28 4.68 -11.34
N PRO A 13 -8.31 5.51 -11.52
CA PRO A 13 -8.16 6.96 -11.58
C PRO A 13 -7.48 7.56 -10.34
N PHE A 14 -7.65 6.92 -9.19
CA PHE A 14 -7.03 7.30 -7.93
C PHE A 14 -5.50 7.21 -7.95
N TYR A 15 -4.93 6.30 -8.73
CA TYR A 15 -3.49 6.11 -8.86
C TYR A 15 -2.88 6.82 -10.09
N SER A 16 -3.73 7.34 -10.97
CA SER A 16 -3.32 7.97 -12.21
C SER A 16 -3.85 9.41 -12.31
N ARG A 17 -5.02 9.59 -12.91
CA ARG A 17 -5.63 10.89 -13.18
C ARG A 17 -5.77 11.80 -11.96
N TYR A 18 -6.07 11.24 -10.79
CA TYR A 18 -6.27 11.96 -9.54
C TYR A 18 -5.15 11.73 -8.51
N ALA A 19 -3.96 11.39 -8.98
CA ALA A 19 -2.78 11.23 -8.12
C ALA A 19 -2.47 12.51 -7.31
N ASP A 20 -2.86 13.69 -7.81
CA ASP A 20 -2.75 14.99 -7.11
C ASP A 20 -3.63 15.05 -5.85
N ALA A 21 -4.77 14.39 -5.87
CA ALA A 21 -5.69 14.33 -4.74
C ALA A 21 -5.35 13.21 -3.75
N TYR A 22 -4.38 12.34 -4.06
CA TYR A 22 -4.11 11.14 -3.26
C TYR A 22 -3.88 11.46 -1.78
N ASP A 23 -2.98 12.40 -1.48
CA ASP A 23 -2.65 12.75 -0.09
C ASP A 23 -3.77 13.52 0.62
N LEU A 24 -4.67 14.18 -0.12
CA LEU A 24 -5.85 14.83 0.43
C LEU A 24 -6.95 13.83 0.81
N LEU A 25 -7.02 12.72 0.09
CA LEU A 25 -8.00 11.64 0.30
C LEU A 25 -7.50 10.60 1.31
N ILE A 26 -6.21 10.27 1.29
CA ILE A 26 -5.59 9.31 2.22
C ILE A 26 -5.02 10.06 3.41
N THR A 27 -5.83 10.24 4.43
CA THR A 27 -5.53 11.03 5.62
C THR A 27 -5.13 10.19 6.84
N ASP A 28 -4.76 8.91 6.65
CA ASP A 28 -4.19 8.10 7.72
C ASP A 28 -2.91 8.75 8.25
N PRO A 29 -2.69 8.76 9.58
CA PRO A 29 -1.45 9.29 10.16
C PRO A 29 -0.24 8.45 9.71
N VAL A 30 0.89 9.14 9.48
CA VAL A 30 2.13 8.51 9.02
C VAL A 30 2.95 7.99 10.21
N GLU A 31 3.00 8.76 11.27
CA GLU A 31 3.90 8.58 12.40
C GLU A 31 3.75 7.21 13.08
N PRO A 32 2.54 6.72 13.42
CA PRO A 32 2.44 5.46 14.15
C PRO A 32 3.02 4.25 13.40
N TRP A 33 2.88 4.22 12.06
CA TRP A 33 3.50 3.19 11.22
C TRP A 33 5.02 3.34 11.18
N VAL A 34 5.49 4.56 10.94
CA VAL A 34 6.91 4.89 10.85
C VAL A 34 7.63 4.60 12.17
N ASP A 35 7.01 4.97 13.29
CA ASP A 35 7.56 4.70 14.63
C ASP A 35 7.66 3.19 14.88
N ALA A 36 6.61 2.42 14.59
CA ALA A 36 6.62 0.97 14.77
C ALA A 36 7.71 0.27 13.92
N VAL A 37 7.94 0.74 12.69
CA VAL A 37 9.02 0.24 11.82
C VAL A 37 10.39 0.67 12.37
N HIS A 38 10.55 1.94 12.69
CA HIS A 38 11.81 2.50 13.23
C HIS A 38 12.23 1.82 14.52
N ASP A 39 11.31 1.73 15.51
CA ASP A 39 11.58 1.14 16.82
C ASP A 39 12.04 -0.33 16.71
N ARG A 40 11.48 -1.08 15.74
CA ARG A 40 11.91 -2.44 15.49
C ARG A 40 13.30 -2.50 14.83
N LEU A 41 13.59 -1.58 13.91
CA LEU A 41 14.85 -1.53 13.18
C LEU A 41 16.02 -1.13 14.10
N VAL A 42 15.85 -0.17 15.00
CA VAL A 42 16.92 0.27 15.92
C VAL A 42 17.28 -0.79 16.96
N GLN A 43 16.40 -1.79 17.18
CA GLN A 43 16.73 -2.94 18.04
C GLN A 43 17.72 -3.92 17.39
N VAL A 44 17.82 -3.91 16.05
CA VAL A 44 18.65 -4.86 15.29
C VAL A 44 19.75 -4.20 14.45
N HIS A 45 19.70 -2.88 14.29
CA HIS A 45 20.69 -2.09 13.54
C HIS A 45 21.15 -0.89 14.36
N GLU A 46 22.45 -0.80 14.66
CA GLU A 46 23.05 0.31 15.41
C GLU A 46 23.05 1.63 14.62
N SER A 47 23.12 1.55 13.30
CA SER A 47 23.06 2.70 12.38
C SER A 47 21.91 2.51 11.40
N GLY A 48 21.47 3.59 10.76
CA GLY A 48 20.29 3.58 9.86
C GLY A 48 20.28 2.43 8.87
N ALA A 49 19.17 1.68 8.83
CA ALA A 49 18.97 0.53 7.96
C ALA A 49 18.73 0.96 6.49
N ARG A 50 19.02 0.07 5.55
CA ARG A 50 18.63 0.23 4.15
C ARG A 50 17.30 -0.46 3.89
N LEU A 51 16.29 0.32 3.50
CA LEU A 51 14.93 -0.15 3.27
C LEU A 51 14.51 -0.02 1.80
N LEU A 52 13.56 -0.88 1.41
CA LEU A 52 12.72 -0.69 0.24
C LEU A 52 11.28 -0.43 0.69
N ASP A 53 10.68 0.69 0.30
CA ASP A 53 9.24 0.94 0.46
C ASP A 53 8.52 0.50 -0.83
N ALA A 54 7.96 -0.70 -0.82
CA ALA A 54 7.32 -1.34 -1.97
C ALA A 54 5.82 -1.03 -1.98
N GLY A 55 5.35 -0.38 -3.07
CA GLY A 55 4.04 0.24 -3.13
C GLY A 55 4.01 1.54 -2.32
N CYS A 56 5.04 2.38 -2.52
CA CYS A 56 5.29 3.58 -1.74
C CYS A 56 4.24 4.69 -1.92
N GLY A 57 3.40 4.60 -2.96
CA GLY A 57 2.44 5.64 -3.31
C GLY A 57 3.13 6.98 -3.56
N THR A 58 2.74 8.02 -2.83
CA THR A 58 3.36 9.36 -2.91
C THR A 58 4.60 9.52 -2.02
N GLY A 59 5.11 8.45 -1.41
CA GLY A 59 6.35 8.45 -0.62
C GLY A 59 6.26 9.06 0.78
N ARG A 60 5.06 9.26 1.36
CA ARG A 60 4.88 9.87 2.70
C ARG A 60 5.62 9.09 3.79
N HIS A 61 5.50 7.76 3.80
CA HIS A 61 6.14 6.89 4.79
C HIS A 61 7.64 6.78 4.54
N ALA A 62 8.06 6.65 3.27
CA ALA A 62 9.47 6.65 2.88
C ALA A 62 10.18 7.94 3.35
N ALA A 63 9.60 9.12 3.09
CA ALA A 63 10.17 10.39 3.53
C ALA A 63 10.32 10.49 5.05
N ALA A 64 9.33 9.99 5.80
CA ALA A 64 9.39 9.99 7.26
C ALA A 64 10.43 9.00 7.81
N LEU A 65 10.62 7.83 7.17
CA LEU A 65 11.71 6.89 7.50
C LEU A 65 13.09 7.48 7.17
N ILE A 66 13.22 8.22 6.05
CA ILE A 66 14.45 8.96 5.72
C ILE A 66 14.76 10.01 6.82
N ALA A 67 13.75 10.75 7.27
CA ALA A 67 13.90 11.74 8.34
C ALA A 67 14.34 11.11 9.68
N LYS A 68 14.04 9.82 9.90
CA LYS A 68 14.54 9.05 11.06
C LYS A 68 15.94 8.45 10.85
N GLY A 69 16.64 8.79 9.76
CA GLY A 69 18.03 8.39 9.50
C GLY A 69 18.19 7.08 8.73
N HIS A 70 17.12 6.51 8.18
CA HIS A 70 17.22 5.34 7.31
C HIS A 70 17.53 5.74 5.86
N ARG A 71 18.14 4.81 5.11
CA ARG A 71 18.30 4.91 3.65
C ARG A 71 17.15 4.15 3.00
N VAL A 72 16.27 4.84 2.29
CA VAL A 72 15.06 4.25 1.74
C VAL A 72 15.07 4.40 0.22
N ASP A 73 14.96 3.27 -0.47
CA ASP A 73 14.64 3.19 -1.89
C ASP A 73 13.11 3.00 -2.03
N ILE A 74 12.54 3.48 -3.14
CA ILE A 74 11.08 3.50 -3.35
C ILE A 74 10.68 2.76 -4.62
N ALA A 75 9.60 1.99 -4.54
CA ALA A 75 9.04 1.24 -5.67
C ALA A 75 7.51 1.36 -5.69
N ASP A 76 6.95 1.57 -6.87
CA ASP A 76 5.50 1.57 -7.10
C ASP A 76 5.17 1.15 -8.54
N GLY A 77 3.95 0.67 -8.76
CA GLY A 77 3.43 0.36 -10.09
C GLY A 77 2.82 1.57 -10.81
N SER A 78 2.45 2.63 -10.07
CA SER A 78 1.92 3.87 -10.63
C SER A 78 3.06 4.85 -10.94
N ARG A 79 3.17 5.22 -12.21
CA ARG A 79 4.13 6.24 -12.66
C ARG A 79 3.87 7.60 -12.02
N GLU A 80 2.60 7.96 -11.89
CA GLU A 80 2.16 9.26 -11.39
C GLU A 80 2.42 9.40 -9.88
N LEU A 81 2.10 8.38 -9.09
CA LEU A 81 2.40 8.36 -7.67
C LEU A 81 3.91 8.31 -7.42
N LEU A 82 4.62 7.47 -8.18
CA LEU A 82 6.07 7.33 -8.07
C LEU A 82 6.82 8.62 -8.41
N ALA A 83 6.34 9.38 -9.40
CA ALA A 83 6.91 10.70 -9.72
C ALA A 83 6.80 11.68 -8.54
N ARG A 84 5.71 11.62 -7.77
CA ARG A 84 5.53 12.42 -6.55
C ARG A 84 6.42 11.94 -5.41
N ALA A 85 6.53 10.62 -5.27
CA ALA A 85 7.42 10.02 -4.30
C ALA A 85 8.88 10.40 -4.56
N ALA A 86 9.33 10.42 -5.82
CA ALA A 86 10.67 10.85 -6.19
C ALA A 86 10.94 12.32 -5.84
N GLN A 87 9.96 13.21 -6.03
CA GLN A 87 10.08 14.61 -5.60
C GLN A 87 10.17 14.75 -4.07
N ARG A 88 9.41 13.93 -3.33
CA ARG A 88 9.39 13.94 -1.86
C ARG A 88 10.64 13.30 -1.25
N CYS A 89 11.22 12.32 -1.92
CA CYS A 89 12.37 11.53 -1.48
C CYS A 89 13.52 11.65 -2.48
N PRO A 90 14.16 12.83 -2.64
CA PRO A 90 15.13 13.08 -3.72
C PRO A 90 16.41 12.25 -3.61
N THR A 91 16.68 11.64 -2.45
CA THR A 91 17.84 10.76 -2.21
C THR A 91 17.55 9.30 -2.47
N ALA A 92 16.29 8.93 -2.71
CA ALA A 92 15.85 7.54 -2.90
C ALA A 92 16.09 7.09 -4.35
N ALA A 93 16.60 5.86 -4.53
CA ALA A 93 16.50 5.19 -5.82
C ALA A 93 15.03 4.82 -6.09
N THR A 94 14.61 4.98 -7.34
CA THR A 94 13.20 4.93 -7.74
C THR A 94 12.97 3.80 -8.74
N PHE A 95 12.00 2.91 -8.47
CA PHE A 95 11.72 1.74 -9.31
C PHE A 95 10.23 1.71 -9.71
N LEU A 96 9.96 1.82 -11.01
CA LEU A 96 8.62 1.57 -11.56
C LEU A 96 8.48 0.07 -11.84
N VAL A 97 7.77 -0.66 -10.99
CA VAL A 97 7.73 -2.12 -11.03
C VAL A 97 6.35 -2.69 -10.69
N ASP A 98 6.04 -3.85 -11.26
CA ASP A 98 4.94 -4.70 -10.78
C ASP A 98 5.40 -5.45 -9.52
N LEU A 99 4.65 -5.34 -8.42
CA LEU A 99 4.95 -5.99 -7.16
C LEU A 99 5.04 -7.54 -7.28
N CYS A 100 4.32 -8.13 -8.23
CA CYS A 100 4.40 -9.57 -8.51
C CYS A 100 5.67 -9.99 -9.29
N ALA A 101 6.53 -9.04 -9.69
CA ALA A 101 7.71 -9.30 -10.54
C ALA A 101 8.77 -8.19 -10.39
N MET A 102 9.13 -7.81 -9.16
CA MET A 102 10.04 -6.66 -8.94
C MET A 102 11.45 -6.90 -9.47
N GLY A 103 12.01 -8.11 -9.31
CA GLY A 103 13.35 -8.44 -9.81
C GLY A 103 14.48 -7.62 -9.19
N LEU A 104 14.30 -7.08 -7.99
CA LEU A 104 15.30 -6.30 -7.29
C LEU A 104 16.28 -7.20 -6.51
N PRO A 105 17.55 -6.79 -6.32
CA PRO A 105 18.55 -7.61 -5.64
C PRO A 105 18.31 -7.71 -4.13
N PRO A 106 18.86 -8.76 -3.45
CA PRO A 106 18.74 -8.98 -2.01
C PRO A 106 19.72 -8.08 -1.21
N VAL A 107 19.45 -6.78 -1.17
CA VAL A 107 20.34 -5.78 -0.59
C VAL A 107 19.72 -4.98 0.57
N TYR A 108 18.46 -5.26 0.89
CA TYR A 108 17.72 -4.49 1.88
C TYR A 108 17.74 -5.18 3.25
N ASP A 109 17.98 -4.37 4.29
CA ASP A 109 17.86 -4.78 5.70
C ASP A 109 16.38 -4.93 6.08
N ALA A 110 15.51 -4.16 5.42
CA ALA A 110 14.07 -4.28 5.56
C ALA A 110 13.31 -3.93 4.28
N VAL A 111 12.13 -4.52 4.13
CA VAL A 111 11.14 -4.17 3.10
C VAL A 111 9.84 -3.80 3.79
N THR A 112 9.26 -2.65 3.42
CA THR A 112 7.93 -2.23 3.84
C THR A 112 6.95 -2.37 2.68
N CYS A 113 5.72 -2.85 2.95
CA CYS A 113 4.63 -2.87 1.96
C CYS A 113 3.30 -2.59 2.65
N ARG A 114 2.74 -1.40 2.39
CA ARG A 114 1.60 -0.88 3.13
C ARG A 114 0.36 -0.72 2.26
N GLY A 115 -0.63 -1.60 2.46
CA GLY A 115 -1.96 -1.47 1.85
C GLY A 115 -2.10 -2.00 0.43
N VAL A 116 -1.08 -2.62 -0.15
CA VAL A 116 -1.02 -3.05 -1.56
C VAL A 116 -1.44 -4.51 -1.75
N LEU A 117 -1.00 -5.43 -0.86
CA LEU A 117 -1.20 -6.88 -1.04
C LEU A 117 -2.66 -7.33 -1.11
N ASN A 118 -3.61 -6.46 -0.80
CA ASN A 118 -5.05 -6.76 -0.92
C ASN A 118 -5.52 -6.77 -2.39
N ASP A 119 -4.77 -6.15 -3.30
CA ASP A 119 -5.08 -6.07 -4.72
C ASP A 119 -4.73 -7.36 -5.47
N MET A 120 -3.92 -8.24 -4.84
CA MET A 120 -3.64 -9.60 -5.29
C MET A 120 -4.80 -10.50 -4.93
N THR A 121 -5.59 -10.90 -5.94
CA THR A 121 -6.86 -11.61 -5.70
C THR A 121 -6.77 -13.11 -5.93
N THR A 122 -5.71 -13.60 -6.57
CA THR A 122 -5.44 -15.03 -6.76
C THR A 122 -4.31 -15.50 -5.85
N ASP A 123 -4.28 -16.80 -5.56
CA ASP A 123 -3.21 -17.41 -4.74
C ASP A 123 -1.84 -17.23 -5.40
N GLU A 124 -1.79 -17.37 -6.73
CA GLU A 124 -0.57 -17.19 -7.51
C GLU A 124 -0.02 -15.74 -7.42
N GLU A 125 -0.88 -14.72 -7.55
CA GLU A 125 -0.46 -13.32 -7.40
C GLU A 125 0.03 -13.05 -5.96
N ARG A 126 -0.64 -13.60 -4.95
CA ARG A 126 -0.26 -13.49 -3.55
C ARG A 126 1.10 -14.09 -3.27
N ASP A 127 1.33 -15.33 -3.73
CA ASP A 127 2.62 -15.98 -3.57
C ASP A 127 3.74 -15.23 -4.32
N ARG A 128 3.50 -14.80 -5.56
CA ARG A 128 4.49 -14.03 -6.33
C ARG A 128 4.81 -12.68 -5.70
N ALA A 129 3.81 -11.95 -5.22
CA ALA A 129 4.03 -10.66 -4.56
C ALA A 129 4.85 -10.82 -3.27
N VAL A 130 4.51 -11.80 -2.42
CA VAL A 130 5.27 -12.07 -1.20
C VAL A 130 6.68 -12.55 -1.54
N ALA A 131 6.86 -13.45 -2.52
CA ALA A 131 8.17 -13.89 -3.00
C ALA A 131 9.02 -12.71 -3.47
N SER A 132 8.45 -11.79 -4.26
CA SER A 132 9.15 -10.60 -4.74
C SER A 132 9.63 -9.70 -3.59
N LEU A 133 8.83 -9.54 -2.54
CA LEU A 133 9.21 -8.75 -1.35
C LEU A 133 10.33 -9.44 -0.57
N THR A 134 10.20 -10.75 -0.31
CA THR A 134 11.17 -11.49 0.51
C THR A 134 12.51 -11.68 -0.20
N THR A 135 12.53 -11.86 -1.52
CA THR A 135 13.77 -11.99 -2.30
C THR A 135 14.60 -10.71 -2.35
N CYS A 136 14.03 -9.55 -2.01
CA CYS A 136 14.80 -8.31 -1.89
C CYS A 136 15.55 -8.18 -0.55
N LEU A 137 15.19 -9.01 0.45
CA LEU A 137 15.80 -8.97 1.78
C LEU A 137 17.16 -9.67 1.80
N ARG A 138 18.08 -9.10 2.58
CA ARG A 138 19.28 -9.82 3.03
C ARG A 138 18.89 -10.96 3.98
N PRO A 139 19.77 -11.97 4.16
CA PRO A 139 19.58 -12.96 5.21
C PRO A 139 19.35 -12.27 6.58
N GLY A 140 18.28 -12.66 7.28
CA GLY A 140 17.87 -12.05 8.54
C GLY A 140 17.19 -10.67 8.43
N GLY A 141 16.90 -10.21 7.21
CA GLY A 141 16.17 -8.96 6.97
C GLY A 141 14.71 -9.03 7.43
N LEU A 142 14.12 -7.86 7.64
CA LEU A 142 12.75 -7.71 8.17
C LEU A 142 11.75 -7.33 7.08
N LEU A 143 10.59 -7.97 7.11
CA LEU A 143 9.43 -7.62 6.27
C LEU A 143 8.35 -6.98 7.13
N PHE A 144 7.89 -5.79 6.76
CA PHE A 144 6.78 -5.09 7.41
C PHE A 144 5.61 -4.97 6.45
N LEU A 145 4.45 -5.49 6.84
CA LEU A 145 3.25 -5.44 6.02
C LEU A 145 2.09 -4.75 6.74
N ASP A 146 1.26 -4.05 5.96
CA ASP A 146 -0.09 -3.65 6.36
C ASP A 146 -1.07 -4.24 5.34
N VAL A 147 -1.96 -5.10 5.80
CA VAL A 147 -2.98 -5.74 4.96
C VAL A 147 -4.37 -5.60 5.58
N ARG A 148 -5.42 -5.75 4.75
CA ARG A 148 -6.79 -5.86 5.26
C ARG A 148 -7.02 -7.22 5.89
N GLU A 149 -7.63 -7.21 7.07
CA GLU A 149 -8.11 -8.41 7.75
C GLU A 149 -9.47 -8.83 7.17
N GLN A 150 -9.64 -10.13 6.93
CA GLN A 150 -10.77 -10.68 6.19
C GLN A 150 -12.13 -10.49 6.89
N GLN A 151 -12.22 -10.87 8.18
CA GLN A 151 -13.50 -10.84 8.90
C GLN A 151 -13.96 -9.41 9.17
N ALA A 152 -13.05 -8.54 9.60
CA ALA A 152 -13.34 -7.15 9.85
C ALA A 152 -13.66 -6.40 8.56
N SER A 153 -12.99 -6.70 7.44
CA SER A 153 -13.29 -6.13 6.13
C SER A 153 -14.66 -6.58 5.63
N ARG A 154 -15.02 -7.86 5.82
CA ARG A 154 -16.36 -8.37 5.50
C ARG A 154 -17.45 -7.67 6.32
N ALA A 155 -17.25 -7.49 7.62
CA ALA A 155 -18.21 -6.81 8.50
C ALA A 155 -18.43 -5.33 8.10
N ARG A 156 -17.44 -4.69 7.48
CA ARG A 156 -17.52 -3.30 7.02
C ARG A 156 -18.06 -3.13 5.59
N ALA A 157 -18.20 -4.21 4.84
CA ALA A 157 -18.71 -4.22 3.48
C ALA A 157 -20.24 -4.15 3.45
N ASP A 158 -20.79 -3.07 3.99
CA ASP A 158 -22.24 -2.85 4.25
C ASP A 158 -23.01 -2.31 3.03
N GLY A 159 -22.34 -2.09 1.90
CA GLY A 159 -22.95 -1.57 0.68
C GLY A 159 -23.31 -0.08 0.74
N VAL A 160 -22.98 0.62 1.83
CA VAL A 160 -23.26 2.05 1.98
C VAL A 160 -22.21 2.86 1.22
N SER A 161 -22.66 3.77 0.36
CA SER A 161 -21.77 4.71 -0.32
C SER A 161 -21.30 5.79 0.64
N ARG A 162 -19.97 5.95 0.76
CA ARG A 162 -19.32 7.01 1.54
C ARG A 162 -18.64 7.97 0.60
N HIS A 163 -18.70 9.26 0.91
CA HIS A 163 -18.11 10.29 0.06
C HIS A 163 -17.24 11.24 0.87
N VAL A 164 -16.28 11.83 0.20
CA VAL A 164 -15.44 12.93 0.67
C VAL A 164 -15.24 13.92 -0.47
N THR A 165 -15.18 15.19 -0.14
CA THR A 165 -14.86 16.25 -1.12
C THR A 165 -13.59 16.95 -0.65
N VAL A 166 -12.61 17.04 -1.54
CA VAL A 166 -11.35 17.73 -1.29
C VAL A 166 -11.19 18.90 -2.24
N ASP A 167 -10.57 19.99 -1.77
CA ASP A 167 -10.24 21.16 -2.56
C ASP A 167 -8.86 20.96 -3.21
N LEU A 168 -8.75 21.20 -4.50
CA LEU A 168 -7.50 21.04 -5.23
C LEU A 168 -6.76 22.36 -5.44
N ASP A 169 -7.51 23.48 -5.67
CA ASP A 169 -6.91 24.78 -6.00
C ASP A 169 -7.83 25.99 -5.68
N GLY A 170 -8.83 25.84 -4.80
CA GLY A 170 -9.81 26.86 -4.43
C GLY A 170 -10.99 27.01 -5.40
N ARG A 171 -10.85 26.61 -6.67
CA ARG A 171 -11.91 26.61 -7.68
C ARG A 171 -12.33 25.19 -8.09
N THR A 172 -11.39 24.29 -8.03
CA THR A 172 -11.55 22.88 -8.42
C THR A 172 -11.64 22.01 -7.20
N ARG A 173 -12.69 21.18 -7.11
CA ARG A 173 -12.87 20.19 -6.06
C ARG A 173 -13.04 18.81 -6.66
N LEU A 174 -12.52 17.81 -5.98
CA LEU A 174 -12.79 16.42 -6.29
C LEU A 174 -13.74 15.85 -5.24
N ARG A 175 -14.92 15.39 -5.68
CA ARG A 175 -15.82 14.56 -4.87
C ARG A 175 -15.54 13.10 -5.22
N PHE A 176 -15.03 12.40 -4.23
CA PHE A 176 -14.78 10.96 -4.31
C PHE A 176 -15.84 10.22 -3.50
N SER A 177 -16.42 9.17 -4.09
CA SER A 177 -17.35 8.28 -3.41
C SER A 177 -16.90 6.84 -3.59
N ALA A 178 -17.05 6.03 -2.54
CA ALA A 178 -16.78 4.60 -2.61
C ALA A 178 -17.86 3.80 -1.90
N ARG A 179 -18.26 2.69 -2.51
CA ARG A 179 -19.16 1.70 -1.95
C ARG A 179 -18.46 0.35 -1.98
N THR A 180 -18.50 -0.35 -0.85
CA THR A 180 -17.86 -1.66 -0.73
C THR A 180 -18.91 -2.72 -0.38
N THR A 181 -18.92 -3.83 -1.13
CA THR A 181 -19.76 -5.00 -0.87
C THR A 181 -18.89 -6.26 -0.79
N TRP A 182 -19.42 -7.29 -0.16
CA TRP A 182 -18.73 -8.58 -0.01
C TRP A 182 -19.42 -9.64 -0.85
N HIS A 183 -18.67 -10.31 -1.71
CA HIS A 183 -19.16 -11.45 -2.48
C HIS A 183 -18.05 -12.46 -2.76
N ALA A 184 -18.33 -13.76 -2.60
CA ALA A 184 -17.41 -14.86 -2.95
C ALA A 184 -15.97 -14.69 -2.39
N GLY A 185 -15.84 -14.21 -1.14
CA GLY A 185 -14.51 -14.03 -0.51
C GLY A 185 -13.78 -12.74 -0.89
N LEU A 186 -14.37 -11.90 -1.72
CA LEU A 186 -13.78 -10.66 -2.22
C LEU A 186 -14.58 -9.43 -1.75
N LEU A 187 -13.85 -8.34 -1.56
CA LEU A 187 -14.41 -7.00 -1.49
C LEU A 187 -14.59 -6.46 -2.91
N HIS A 188 -15.81 -6.13 -3.28
CA HIS A 188 -16.12 -5.41 -4.50
C HIS A 188 -16.23 -3.93 -4.17
N VAL A 189 -15.41 -3.11 -4.80
CA VAL A 189 -15.34 -1.68 -4.57
C VAL A 189 -15.79 -0.94 -5.83
N ALA A 190 -16.85 -0.14 -5.68
CA ALA A 190 -17.32 0.77 -6.71
C ALA A 190 -16.95 2.20 -6.32
N GLU A 191 -16.13 2.86 -7.13
CA GLU A 191 -15.67 4.23 -6.93
C GLU A 191 -16.29 5.16 -7.95
N ARG A 192 -16.58 6.40 -7.53
CA ARG A 192 -17.00 7.50 -8.41
C ARG A 192 -16.19 8.75 -8.11
N TYR A 193 -15.77 9.42 -9.15
CA TYR A 193 -14.95 10.62 -9.13
C TYR A 193 -15.67 11.74 -9.88
N GLU A 194 -16.09 12.78 -9.19
CA GLU A 194 -16.73 13.96 -9.79
C GLU A 194 -15.80 15.15 -9.60
N LEU A 195 -15.27 15.67 -10.71
CA LEU A 195 -14.47 16.90 -10.72
C LEU A 195 -15.43 18.10 -10.88
N LEU A 196 -15.45 18.96 -9.87
CA LEU A 196 -16.26 20.16 -9.84
C LEU A 196 -15.36 21.38 -10.07
N VAL A 197 -15.74 22.24 -11.02
CA VAL A 197 -15.11 23.54 -11.24
C VAL A 197 -16.18 24.61 -11.05
N ASP A 198 -15.91 25.59 -10.19
CA ASP A 198 -16.86 26.63 -9.78
C ASP A 198 -18.24 26.04 -9.36
N GLY A 199 -18.22 24.91 -8.65
CA GLY A 199 -19.41 24.23 -8.14
C GLY A 199 -20.19 23.38 -9.16
N ARG A 200 -19.75 23.32 -10.42
CA ARG A 200 -20.39 22.55 -11.50
C ARG A 200 -19.58 21.31 -11.82
N VAL A 201 -20.22 20.15 -11.93
CA VAL A 201 -19.57 18.92 -12.38
C VAL A 201 -19.09 19.10 -13.81
N ARG A 202 -17.80 18.97 -14.04
CA ARG A 202 -17.13 19.02 -15.33
C ARG A 202 -16.70 17.67 -15.85
N GLN A 203 -16.43 16.75 -14.93
CA GLN A 203 -16.05 15.39 -15.27
C GLN A 203 -16.66 14.45 -14.22
N ASP A 204 -17.15 13.31 -14.69
CA ASP A 204 -17.69 12.22 -13.88
C ASP A 204 -17.14 10.91 -14.43
N SER A 205 -16.57 10.10 -13.57
CA SER A 205 -16.03 8.79 -13.94
C SER A 205 -16.22 7.78 -12.81
N THR A 206 -16.37 6.52 -13.18
CA THR A 206 -16.50 5.41 -12.25
C THR A 206 -15.37 4.41 -12.48
N TYR A 207 -15.04 3.66 -11.44
CA TYR A 207 -14.08 2.56 -11.52
C TYR A 207 -14.47 1.47 -10.54
N ASP A 208 -14.56 0.24 -11.04
CA ASP A 208 -14.89 -0.93 -10.24
C ASP A 208 -13.69 -1.89 -10.17
N PHE A 209 -13.37 -2.36 -8.98
CA PHE A 209 -12.32 -3.35 -8.79
C PHE A 209 -12.61 -4.25 -7.60
N THR A 210 -11.80 -5.27 -7.43
CA THR A 210 -11.92 -6.22 -6.32
C THR A 210 -10.63 -6.27 -5.53
N MET A 211 -10.76 -6.44 -4.21
CA MET A 211 -9.67 -6.76 -3.29
C MET A 211 -9.97 -8.08 -2.60
N ARG A 212 -8.92 -8.79 -2.23
CA ARG A 212 -9.01 -9.99 -1.40
C ARG A 212 -8.28 -9.72 -0.09
N PRO A 213 -9.01 -9.46 1.01
CA PRO A 213 -8.42 -9.36 2.36
C PRO A 213 -7.77 -10.67 2.79
N TRP A 214 -6.91 -10.61 3.79
CA TRP A 214 -6.14 -11.73 4.30
C TRP A 214 -6.72 -12.25 5.61
N SER A 215 -6.81 -13.57 5.76
CA SER A 215 -6.89 -14.14 7.10
C SER A 215 -5.49 -14.24 7.71
N PRO A 216 -5.34 -14.21 9.05
CA PRO A 216 -4.04 -14.41 9.71
C PRO A 216 -3.38 -15.74 9.31
N ASP A 217 -4.16 -16.83 9.20
CA ASP A 217 -3.65 -18.16 8.85
C ASP A 217 -3.13 -18.21 7.41
N GLU A 218 -3.87 -17.65 6.45
CA GLU A 218 -3.45 -17.58 5.05
C GLU A 218 -2.17 -16.75 4.92
N LEU A 219 -2.12 -15.61 5.58
CA LEU A 219 -0.95 -14.73 5.57
C LEU A 219 0.27 -15.42 6.16
N THR A 220 0.12 -16.06 7.32
CA THR A 220 1.19 -16.84 7.98
C THR A 220 1.68 -17.97 7.06
N SER A 221 0.76 -18.72 6.46
CA SER A 221 1.10 -19.83 5.56
C SER A 221 1.87 -19.34 4.34
N THR A 222 1.43 -18.21 3.74
CA THR A 222 2.09 -17.62 2.58
C THR A 222 3.48 -17.09 2.93
N LEU A 223 3.64 -16.41 4.06
CA LEU A 223 4.94 -15.93 4.54
C LEU A 223 5.92 -17.07 4.78
N ARG A 224 5.46 -18.16 5.43
CA ARG A 224 6.29 -19.36 5.69
C ARG A 224 6.75 -20.04 4.41
N ARG A 225 5.88 -20.19 3.40
CA ARG A 225 6.25 -20.74 2.09
C ARG A 225 7.33 -19.89 1.39
N ASN A 226 7.38 -18.59 1.69
CA ASN A 226 8.35 -17.65 1.15
C ASN A 226 9.54 -17.38 2.10
N GLY A 227 9.84 -18.31 3.01
CA GLY A 227 11.06 -18.33 3.82
C GLY A 227 11.00 -17.56 5.14
N MET A 228 9.89 -16.87 5.45
CA MET A 228 9.72 -16.18 6.74
C MET A 228 9.40 -17.16 7.86
N ARG A 229 10.05 -17.02 9.01
CA ARG A 229 9.95 -17.95 10.14
C ARG A 229 9.33 -17.30 11.37
N ASP A 230 9.91 -16.19 11.82
CA ASP A 230 9.42 -15.43 12.96
C ASP A 230 8.38 -14.42 12.44
N ILE A 231 7.11 -14.71 12.70
CA ILE A 231 5.99 -13.93 12.17
C ILE A 231 5.16 -13.42 13.35
N ASP A 232 5.10 -12.11 13.50
CA ASP A 232 4.28 -11.41 14.48
C ASP A 232 3.18 -10.65 13.76
N ILE A 233 1.93 -10.96 14.07
CA ILE A 233 0.73 -10.35 13.48
C ILE A 233 -0.04 -9.65 14.59
N ARG A 234 -0.28 -8.35 14.42
CA ARG A 234 -0.98 -7.48 15.37
C ARG A 234 -2.11 -6.72 14.69
N SER A 235 -2.94 -6.06 15.48
CA SER A 235 -3.87 -5.05 14.95
C SER A 235 -3.13 -3.98 14.16
N GLY A 236 -3.79 -3.43 13.14
CA GLY A 236 -3.18 -2.45 12.23
C GLY A 236 -2.71 -1.18 12.93
N VAL A 237 -1.57 -0.67 12.50
CA VAL A 237 -0.91 0.51 13.04
C VAL A 237 -1.02 1.68 12.05
N GLY A 238 -1.33 2.90 12.54
CA GLY A 238 -1.44 4.08 11.70
C GLY A 238 -2.60 4.01 10.69
N ARG A 239 -3.70 3.36 11.07
CA ARG A 239 -4.93 3.30 10.26
C ARG A 239 -6.13 3.78 11.06
N ARG A 240 -7.02 4.51 10.39
CA ARG A 240 -8.29 4.98 10.97
C ARG A 240 -9.36 3.89 11.00
N THR A 241 -9.16 2.80 10.29
CA THR A 241 -10.11 1.69 10.22
C THR A 241 -9.55 0.46 10.93
N PRO A 242 -10.40 -0.30 11.67
CA PRO A 242 -9.95 -1.45 12.48
C PRO A 242 -9.69 -2.72 11.65
N ASP A 243 -9.99 -2.70 10.35
CA ASP A 243 -9.90 -3.84 9.45
C ASP A 243 -8.49 -4.05 8.88
N ARG A 244 -7.47 -3.90 9.73
CA ARG A 244 -6.07 -4.00 9.32
C ARG A 244 -5.25 -4.90 10.22
N LEU A 245 -4.27 -5.55 9.61
CA LEU A 245 -3.21 -6.27 10.29
C LEU A 245 -1.88 -5.57 10.02
N PHE A 246 -1.09 -5.43 11.07
CA PHE A 246 0.31 -5.06 11.00
C PHE A 246 1.15 -6.31 11.23
N VAL A 247 2.10 -6.57 10.33
CA VAL A 247 2.94 -7.77 10.34
C VAL A 247 4.39 -7.39 10.37
N ILE A 248 5.15 -8.06 11.22
CA ILE A 248 6.61 -8.08 11.22
C ILE A 248 7.03 -9.53 11.01
N ALA A 249 7.87 -9.79 10.00
CA ALA A 249 8.39 -11.11 9.74
C ALA A 249 9.89 -11.08 9.45
N SER A 250 10.61 -12.16 9.84
CA SER A 250 12.02 -12.38 9.50
C SER A 250 12.25 -13.80 9.03
N GLY A 251 13.29 -14.02 8.22
CA GLY A 251 13.65 -15.31 7.62
C GLY A 251 14.90 -15.95 8.21
#